data_a3624e4dd2fef27d845b21cbcd8d5ec4
#
_entry.id   a3624e4dd2fef27d845b21cbcd8d5ec4
#
_cell.length_a   1.000
_cell.length_b   1.000
_cell.length_c   1.000
_cell.angle_alpha   90.00
_cell.angle_beta   90.00
_cell.angle_gamma   90.00
#
_symmetry.space_group_name_H-M   'P 1'
#
loop_
_entity.id
_entity.type
_entity.pdbx_description
1 polymer ?
#
loop_
_entity_poly.entity_id
_entity_poly.type
_entity_poly.pdbx_seq_one_letter_code
_entity_poly.pdbx_strand_id
1 'polypeptide(L)' 'MPSTVIRRFAYDPDRQELWVEFVSGRRYIYSLVPEEVATTFGSAFSKGIYFNSRIRDRFPCREAPHHEAATES' A
#
# COMPACT_ATOMS: atom_id res chain seq x y z
N MET A 1 14.00 -13.09 -6.79
CA MET A 1 13.05 -13.13 -5.74
C MET A 1 12.63 -11.77 -5.32
N PRO A 2 11.40 -11.50 -5.40
CA PRO A 2 10.95 -10.18 -5.06
C PRO A 2 11.16 -9.95 -3.59
N SER A 3 11.61 -8.79 -3.28
CA SER A 3 11.83 -8.46 -1.92
C SER A 3 10.59 -7.84 -1.31
N THR A 4 9.64 -7.48 -2.13
CA THR A 4 8.47 -6.81 -1.61
C THR A 4 7.39 -7.81 -1.30
N VAL A 5 7.16 -8.05 -0.03
CA VAL A 5 6.12 -8.95 0.39
C VAL A 5 5.09 -8.14 1.16
N ILE A 6 3.87 -8.15 0.67
CA ILE A 6 2.81 -7.35 1.23
C ILE A 6 2.03 -8.17 2.25
N ARG A 7 1.94 -7.68 3.47
CA ARG A 7 1.22 -8.37 4.50
C ARG A 7 -0.25 -8.03 4.46
N ARG A 8 -0.58 -6.76 4.25
CA ARG A 8 -1.97 -6.37 4.12
C ARG A 8 -2.03 -4.97 3.55
N PHE A 9 -3.19 -4.57 3.11
CA PHE A 9 -3.38 -3.25 2.56
C PHE A 9 -4.82 -2.81 2.80
N ALA A 10 -5.05 -1.51 2.65
CA ALA A 10 -6.38 -0.95 2.75
C ALA A 10 -6.44 0.26 1.84
N TYR A 11 -7.61 0.60 1.37
CA TYR A 11 -7.76 1.73 0.46
C TYR A 11 -8.87 2.65 0.96
N ASP A 12 -8.60 3.95 0.94
CA ASP A 12 -9.57 4.95 1.33
C ASP A 12 -10.00 5.68 0.04
N PRO A 13 -11.16 5.39 -0.50
CA PRO A 13 -11.56 6.02 -1.77
C PRO A 13 -11.84 7.51 -1.63
N ASP A 14 -12.23 7.97 -0.45
CA ASP A 14 -12.50 9.39 -0.29
C ASP A 14 -11.22 10.20 -0.37
N ARG A 15 -10.13 9.69 0.14
CA ARG A 15 -8.87 10.40 0.11
C ARG A 15 -7.95 9.90 -0.97
N GLN A 16 -8.34 8.83 -1.65
CA GLN A 16 -7.52 8.17 -2.66
C GLN A 16 -6.18 7.76 -2.08
N GLU A 17 -6.20 7.25 -0.87
CA GLU A 17 -5.00 6.80 -0.21
C GLU A 17 -4.97 5.30 -0.11
N LEU A 18 -3.84 4.72 -0.51
CA LEU A 18 -3.66 3.28 -0.42
C LEU A 18 -2.64 3.01 0.68
N TRP A 19 -3.05 2.24 1.69
CA TRP A 19 -2.18 1.89 2.80
C TRP A 19 -1.63 0.51 2.57
N VAL A 20 -0.33 0.35 2.68
CA VAL A 20 0.32 -0.93 2.45
C VAL A 20 1.21 -1.25 3.63
N GLU A 21 1.07 -2.46 4.17
CA GLU A 21 1.93 -2.91 5.25
C GLU A 21 2.74 -4.08 4.74
N PHE A 22 4.05 -4.02 4.91
CA PHE A 22 4.94 -5.07 4.47
C PHE A 22 5.24 -6.02 5.61
N VAL A 23 5.72 -7.21 5.29
CA VAL A 23 6.03 -8.18 6.35
C VAL A 23 7.10 -7.68 7.30
N SER A 24 7.89 -6.71 6.90
CA SER A 24 8.88 -6.13 7.80
C SER A 24 8.23 -5.30 8.89
N GLY A 25 6.94 -5.00 8.74
CA GLY A 25 6.25 -4.14 9.70
C GLY A 25 6.15 -2.70 9.26
N ARG A 26 6.83 -2.34 8.20
CA ARG A 26 6.76 -0.97 7.73
C ARG A 26 5.45 -0.72 7.01
N ARG A 27 4.94 0.49 7.16
CA ARG A 27 3.69 0.88 6.54
C ARG A 27 3.90 2.14 5.74
N TYR A 28 3.30 2.16 4.55
CA TYR A 28 3.40 3.32 3.68
C TYR A 28 2.02 3.72 3.21
N ILE A 29 1.83 5.01 3.00
CA ILE A 29 0.56 5.53 2.50
C ILE A 29 0.84 6.16 1.15
N TYR A 30 0.21 5.63 0.10
CA TYR A 30 0.38 6.17 -1.24
C TYR A 30 -0.81 7.06 -1.54
N SER A 31 -0.54 8.28 -1.99
CA SER A 31 -1.57 9.28 -2.21
C SER A 31 -1.94 9.39 -3.67
N LEU A 32 -3.12 9.91 -3.92
CA LEU A 32 -3.62 10.13 -5.27
C LEU A 32 -3.74 8.84 -6.08
N VAL A 33 -4.04 7.76 -5.42
CA VAL A 33 -4.19 6.46 -6.08
C VAL A 33 -5.64 6.32 -6.52
N PRO A 34 -5.90 6.18 -7.84
CA PRO A 34 -7.28 6.01 -8.30
C PRO A 34 -7.87 4.70 -7.83
N GLU A 35 -9.18 4.68 -7.69
CA GLU A 35 -9.84 3.48 -7.21
C GLU A 35 -9.55 2.29 -8.11
N GLU A 36 -9.47 2.49 -9.42
CA GLU A 36 -9.22 1.36 -10.30
C GLU A 36 -7.86 0.74 -10.03
N VAL A 37 -6.86 1.52 -9.66
CA VAL A 37 -5.56 0.98 -9.35
C VAL A 37 -5.64 0.14 -8.08
N ALA A 38 -6.36 0.64 -7.08
CA ALA A 38 -6.51 -0.10 -5.83
C ALA A 38 -7.29 -1.40 -6.05
N THR A 39 -8.31 -1.36 -6.89
CA THR A 39 -9.09 -2.54 -7.17
C THR A 39 -8.24 -3.58 -7.90
N THR A 40 -7.48 -3.16 -8.89
CA THR A 40 -6.62 -4.09 -9.62
C THR A 40 -5.56 -4.68 -8.70
N PHE A 41 -5.01 -3.86 -7.82
CA PHE A 41 -4.03 -4.34 -6.87
C PHE A 41 -4.65 -5.42 -5.97
N GLY A 42 -5.86 -5.19 -5.51
CA GLY A 42 -6.53 -6.15 -4.64
C GLY A 42 -6.79 -7.48 -5.31
N SER A 43 -7.01 -7.47 -6.63
CA SER A 43 -7.27 -8.72 -7.34
C SER A 43 -6.03 -9.25 -8.05
N ALA A 44 -4.88 -8.64 -7.88
CA ALA A 44 -3.69 -9.09 -8.57
C ALA A 44 -3.27 -10.47 -8.10
N PHE A 45 -2.82 -11.29 -9.03
CA PHE A 45 -2.36 -12.61 -8.71
C PHE A 45 -1.14 -12.53 -7.82
N SER A 46 -0.22 -11.63 -8.14
CA SER A 46 0.93 -11.39 -7.27
C SER A 46 0.92 -9.93 -6.88
N LYS A 47 0.57 -9.66 -5.62
CA LYS A 47 0.49 -8.29 -5.16
C LYS A 47 1.85 -7.63 -5.13
N GLY A 48 2.90 -8.38 -4.81
CA GLY A 48 4.23 -7.80 -4.79
C GLY A 48 4.69 -7.34 -6.16
N ILE A 49 4.43 -8.15 -7.19
CA ILE A 49 4.84 -7.79 -8.54
C ILE A 49 4.03 -6.60 -9.03
N TYR A 50 2.71 -6.62 -8.79
CA TYR A 50 1.88 -5.51 -9.22
C TYR A 50 2.32 -4.23 -8.53
N PHE A 51 2.58 -4.31 -7.23
CA PHE A 51 2.98 -3.15 -6.46
C PHE A 51 4.28 -2.56 -7.01
N ASN A 52 5.28 -3.41 -7.26
CA ASN A 52 6.55 -2.91 -7.75
C ASN A 52 6.43 -2.29 -9.14
N SER A 53 5.53 -2.82 -9.96
CA SER A 53 5.41 -2.35 -11.34
C SER A 53 4.49 -1.16 -11.50
N ARG A 54 3.45 -1.09 -10.70
CA ARG A 54 2.40 -0.10 -10.94
C ARG A 54 2.17 0.90 -9.83
N ILE A 55 2.66 0.65 -8.64
CA ILE A 55 2.39 1.54 -7.52
C ILE A 55 3.66 2.19 -7.00
N ARG A 56 4.67 1.39 -6.76
CA ARG A 56 5.91 1.91 -6.25
C ARG A 56 6.50 2.90 -7.24
N ASP A 57 6.93 4.02 -6.76
CA ASP A 57 7.50 5.07 -7.58
C ASP A 57 6.53 5.68 -8.59
N ARG A 58 5.25 5.35 -8.50
CA ARG A 58 4.28 5.93 -9.42
C ARG A 58 3.38 6.94 -8.72
N PHE A 59 3.30 6.89 -7.40
CA PHE A 59 2.44 7.79 -6.65
C PHE A 59 3.24 8.35 -5.49
N PRO A 60 2.90 9.54 -5.02
CA PRO A 60 3.55 10.08 -3.82
C PRO A 60 3.29 9.18 -2.64
N CYS A 61 4.27 9.01 -1.79
CA CYS A 61 4.07 8.18 -0.62
C CYS A 61 4.79 8.72 0.59
N ARG A 62 4.35 8.29 1.76
CA ARG A 62 5.01 8.62 2.99
C ARG A 62 4.95 7.41 3.89
N GLU A 63 5.90 7.28 4.76
CA GLU A 63 5.93 6.15 5.67
C GLU A 63 5.10 6.50 6.89
N ALA A 64 4.19 5.60 7.29
CA ALA A 64 3.37 5.82 8.46
C ALA A 64 4.11 5.30 9.68
N PRO A 65 4.12 6.05 10.77
CA PRO A 65 4.81 5.58 11.97
C PRO A 65 4.14 4.34 12.53
N HIS A 66 4.96 3.44 13.05
CA HIS A 66 4.43 2.24 13.61
C HIS A 66 3.48 2.49 14.72
N HIS A 67 3.86 3.27 15.68
CA HIS A 67 3.02 3.37 16.86
C HIS A 67 1.78 4.20 16.61
N GLU A 68 1.69 4.81 15.44
CA GLU A 68 0.53 5.55 15.15
C GLU A 68 -0.65 4.62 15.10
N ALA A 69 -0.49 3.44 14.56
CA ALA A 69 -1.58 2.51 14.48
C ALA A 69 -1.91 1.99 15.86
N ALA A 70 -0.95 1.92 16.71
CA ALA A 70 -1.21 1.42 18.01
C ALA A 70 -1.91 2.44 18.87
N THR A 71 -1.65 3.70 18.60
CA THR A 71 -2.21 4.63 19.47
C THR A 71 -3.64 4.76 19.33
N GLU A 72 -4.17 4.42 18.28
CA GLU A 72 -5.47 4.56 18.16
C GLU A 72 -6.16 3.71 18.92
N SER A 73 -5.60 2.81 19.36
CA SER A 73 -6.32 1.86 20.17
C SER A 73 -6.74 2.41 21.45
#